data_d4db69d64c23ab49e4fa9194f064a938
#
_entry.id   d4db69d64c23ab49e4fa9194f064a938
#
_cell.length_a   1.000
_cell.length_b   1.000
_cell.length_c   1.000
_cell.angle_alpha   90.00
_cell.angle_beta   90.00
_cell.angle_gamma   90.00
#
_symmetry.space_group_name_H-M   'P 1'
#
loop_
_entity.id
_entity.type
_entity.pdbx_description
1 polymer ?
#
loop_
_entity_poly.entity_id
_entity_poly.type
_entity_poly.pdbx_seq_one_letter_code
_entity_poly.pdbx_strand_id
1 'polypeptide(L)'
;MQLKSKKILNIMKKAFPFLEWLPELKDKEVLKADLIAGTTVALVLIPQSMAYAQLAWLEAYYGLYASFLPVMIAALWWSSRQLATWPVAIVSLLTATSLEGLAIDWPTWYAMYAAIIALEVWLIQFTMWAFKMWKLVDFLSHPVIVWFTNAAAIVIWASQLNKLFWISFWQTLSTWWILEKADHKYEEIGNIMSASLTDTHMLTLLIWIWTILILAYLKTYFKKIPWVLVVVVLFTLMSWYLEFENQWGMVVWSIPKWLPDFTFPLASLSWAEIKEVLNKLMLPALTIAILWFAEAISVAKAMASQSKHAISANKELIGQWLANMVSSVNQGYAASWSFSRSAVNFSSGAKTGFSSVVSGVLVGITLLFLTPLLYHLPQATLAAVIMVAVAWLVKIDPIIQAWKVQIHDWVIAVVVFF
;
A
#
# COMPACT_ATOMS: atom_id res chain seq x y z
N MET A 1 0.91 -48.72 -1.43
CA MET A 1 1.79 -47.58 -1.74
C MET A 1 1.01 -46.34 -2.23
N GLN A 2 0.08 -46.46 -3.17
CA GLN A 2 -0.72 -45.33 -3.72
C GLN A 2 -1.57 -44.54 -2.70
N LEU A 3 -2.15 -45.21 -1.69
CA LEU A 3 -2.96 -44.53 -0.67
C LEU A 3 -2.11 -43.66 0.28
N LYS A 4 -0.89 -44.07 0.64
CA LYS A 4 0.06 -43.26 1.42
C LYS A 4 0.53 -42.03 0.62
N SER A 5 0.82 -42.19 -0.68
CA SER A 5 1.22 -41.12 -1.56
C SER A 5 0.11 -40.04 -1.74
N LYS A 6 -1.14 -40.47 -1.91
CA LYS A 6 -2.29 -39.55 -1.97
C LYS A 6 -2.51 -38.79 -0.66
N LYS A 7 -2.32 -39.45 0.50
CA LYS A 7 -2.45 -38.81 1.81
C LYS A 7 -1.35 -37.77 2.06
N ILE A 8 -0.12 -38.10 1.67
CA ILE A 8 1.01 -37.14 1.75
C ILE A 8 0.77 -35.94 0.83
N LEU A 9 0.36 -36.17 -0.42
CA LEU A 9 0.06 -35.11 -1.37
C LEU A 9 -1.06 -34.18 -0.86
N ASN A 10 -2.10 -34.70 -0.22
CA ASN A 10 -3.17 -33.92 0.36
C ASN A 10 -2.69 -33.09 1.57
N ILE A 11 -1.78 -33.63 2.40
CA ILE A 11 -1.17 -32.87 3.49
C ILE A 11 -0.29 -31.76 2.93
N MET A 12 0.52 -32.02 1.90
CA MET A 12 1.35 -31.02 1.24
C MET A 12 0.51 -29.90 0.61
N LYS A 13 -0.60 -30.22 -0.07
CA LYS A 13 -1.52 -29.21 -0.63
C LYS A 13 -2.17 -28.35 0.47
N LYS A 14 -2.44 -28.90 1.64
CA LYS A 14 -2.94 -28.11 2.79
C LYS A 14 -1.86 -27.17 3.35
N ALA A 15 -0.60 -27.62 3.41
CA ALA A 15 0.51 -26.83 3.90
C ALA A 15 0.99 -25.79 2.87
N PHE A 16 0.93 -26.13 1.59
CA PHE A 16 1.41 -25.34 0.46
C PHE A 16 0.29 -25.14 -0.57
N PRO A 17 -0.59 -24.16 -0.41
CA PRO A 17 -1.74 -23.96 -1.28
C PRO A 17 -1.40 -23.78 -2.77
N PHE A 18 -0.21 -23.25 -3.09
CA PHE A 18 0.23 -23.10 -4.47
C PHE A 18 0.31 -24.45 -5.23
N LEU A 19 0.48 -25.58 -4.54
CA LEU A 19 0.45 -26.90 -5.16
C LEU A 19 -0.94 -27.26 -5.72
N GLU A 20 -1.98 -26.52 -5.36
CA GLU A 20 -3.33 -26.72 -5.93
C GLU A 20 -3.42 -26.15 -7.34
N TRP A 21 -2.85 -24.97 -7.57
CA TRP A 21 -2.93 -24.29 -8.88
C TRP A 21 -1.69 -24.49 -9.76
N LEU A 22 -0.55 -24.89 -9.22
CA LEU A 22 0.67 -25.11 -10.00
C LEU A 22 0.49 -26.04 -11.22
N PRO A 23 -0.26 -27.17 -11.13
CA PRO A 23 -0.54 -28.01 -12.28
C PRO A 23 -1.39 -27.34 -13.38
N GLU A 24 -2.20 -26.32 -13.02
CA GLU A 24 -3.05 -25.59 -13.95
C GLU A 24 -2.22 -24.75 -14.92
N LEU A 25 -0.99 -24.35 -14.56
CA LEU A 25 -0.07 -23.60 -15.42
C LEU A 25 0.45 -24.40 -16.63
N LYS A 26 0.20 -25.71 -16.66
CA LYS A 26 0.48 -26.54 -17.86
C LYS A 26 -0.47 -26.18 -19.01
N ASP A 27 -1.64 -25.63 -18.68
CA ASP A 27 -2.56 -25.08 -19.67
C ASP A 27 -2.03 -23.72 -20.15
N LYS A 28 -1.75 -23.60 -21.44
CA LYS A 28 -1.22 -22.38 -22.07
C LYS A 28 -2.16 -21.20 -21.93
N GLU A 29 -3.48 -21.42 -21.90
CA GLU A 29 -4.46 -20.36 -21.75
C GLU A 29 -4.46 -19.80 -20.31
N VAL A 30 -4.28 -20.66 -19.29
CA VAL A 30 -4.12 -20.24 -17.89
C VAL A 30 -2.82 -19.46 -17.72
N LEU A 31 -1.71 -20.00 -18.21
CA LEU A 31 -0.40 -19.34 -18.13
C LEU A 31 -0.42 -17.97 -18.81
N LYS A 32 -0.98 -17.87 -20.02
CA LYS A 32 -1.10 -16.62 -20.76
C LYS A 32 -1.97 -15.59 -20.02
N ALA A 33 -3.10 -16.04 -19.46
CA ALA A 33 -3.99 -15.17 -18.70
C ALA A 33 -3.29 -14.60 -17.46
N ASP A 34 -2.57 -15.42 -16.69
CA ASP A 34 -1.83 -14.98 -15.51
C ASP A 34 -0.64 -14.08 -15.83
N LEU A 35 0.07 -14.33 -16.95
CA LEU A 35 1.14 -13.44 -17.42
C LEU A 35 0.58 -12.05 -17.79
N ILE A 36 -0.52 -11.99 -18.51
CA ILE A 36 -1.16 -10.72 -18.89
C ILE A 36 -1.68 -9.99 -17.65
N ALA A 37 -2.38 -10.69 -16.76
CA ALA A 37 -2.92 -10.11 -15.54
C ALA A 37 -1.80 -9.61 -14.62
N GLY A 38 -0.77 -10.42 -14.38
CA GLY A 38 0.36 -10.05 -13.54
C GLY A 38 1.13 -8.85 -14.10
N THR A 39 1.32 -8.80 -15.42
CA THR A 39 1.95 -7.65 -16.08
C THR A 39 1.08 -6.39 -15.91
N THR A 40 -0.22 -6.50 -16.15
CA THR A 40 -1.15 -5.36 -15.99
C THR A 40 -1.14 -4.83 -14.57
N VAL A 41 -1.12 -5.70 -13.57
CA VAL A 41 -1.04 -5.32 -12.16
C VAL A 41 0.29 -4.65 -11.85
N ALA A 42 1.43 -5.20 -12.31
CA ALA A 42 2.75 -4.62 -12.07
C ALA A 42 2.88 -3.20 -12.62
N LEU A 43 2.35 -2.95 -13.82
CA LEU A 43 2.38 -1.63 -14.47
C LEU A 43 1.63 -0.55 -13.68
N VAL A 44 0.56 -0.92 -12.98
CA VAL A 44 -0.17 0.00 -12.09
C VAL A 44 0.51 0.10 -10.73
N LEU A 45 1.04 -1.01 -10.24
CA LEU A 45 1.61 -1.15 -8.92
C LEU A 45 2.88 -0.34 -8.71
N ILE A 46 3.83 -0.41 -9.66
CA ILE A 46 5.15 0.22 -9.52
C ILE A 46 5.04 1.69 -9.09
N PRO A 47 4.38 2.57 -9.85
CA PRO A 47 4.25 3.97 -9.43
C PRO A 47 3.39 4.14 -8.19
N GLN A 48 2.38 3.30 -8.00
CA GLN A 48 1.47 3.42 -6.87
C GLN A 48 2.14 3.00 -5.54
N SER A 49 2.99 1.98 -5.54
CA SER A 49 3.75 1.58 -4.35
C SER A 49 4.80 2.61 -3.96
N MET A 50 5.45 3.24 -4.95
CA MET A 50 6.35 4.37 -4.73
C MET A 50 5.62 5.55 -4.08
N ALA A 51 4.43 5.87 -4.58
CA ALA A 51 3.58 6.92 -4.02
C ALA A 51 3.19 6.61 -2.55
N TYR A 52 2.83 5.37 -2.24
CA TYR A 52 2.47 4.97 -0.88
C TYR A 52 3.65 4.92 0.08
N ALA A 53 4.87 4.60 -0.38
CA ALA A 53 6.06 4.76 0.45
C ALA A 53 6.27 6.21 0.85
N GLN A 54 6.11 7.15 -0.08
CA GLN A 54 6.18 8.58 0.23
C GLN A 54 5.05 9.06 1.16
N LEU A 55 3.88 8.44 1.12
CA LEU A 55 2.82 8.68 2.10
C LEU A 55 3.20 8.19 3.50
N ALA A 56 4.01 7.13 3.58
CA ALA A 56 4.60 6.63 4.82
C ALA A 56 5.84 7.43 5.26
N TRP A 57 6.17 8.54 4.62
CA TRP A 57 7.39 9.34 4.79
C TRP A 57 8.69 8.57 4.55
N LEU A 58 8.59 7.51 3.75
CA LEU A 58 9.71 6.72 3.27
C LEU A 58 10.12 7.17 1.86
N GLU A 59 11.36 6.93 1.50
CA GLU A 59 11.78 7.10 0.11
C GLU A 59 11.02 6.14 -0.81
N ALA A 60 10.76 6.57 -2.05
CA ALA A 60 9.87 5.88 -2.98
C ALA A 60 10.24 4.40 -3.22
N TYR A 61 11.53 4.06 -3.20
CA TYR A 61 12.00 2.70 -3.45
C TYR A 61 11.61 1.69 -2.36
N TYR A 62 11.37 2.13 -1.11
CA TYR A 62 10.86 1.22 -0.06
C TYR A 62 9.49 0.65 -0.41
N GLY A 63 8.70 1.37 -1.21
CA GLY A 63 7.45 0.84 -1.76
C GLY A 63 7.68 -0.30 -2.75
N LEU A 64 8.73 -0.23 -3.54
CA LEU A 64 9.12 -1.31 -4.44
C LEU A 64 9.65 -2.52 -3.66
N TYR A 65 10.42 -2.29 -2.60
CA TYR A 65 10.91 -3.36 -1.73
C TYR A 65 9.75 -4.12 -1.07
N ALA A 66 8.78 -3.41 -0.51
CA ALA A 66 7.57 -4.01 0.06
C ALA A 66 6.66 -4.68 -0.99
N SER A 67 6.86 -4.38 -2.29
CA SER A 67 6.08 -4.90 -3.42
C SER A 67 6.80 -6.01 -4.20
N PHE A 68 7.97 -6.43 -3.80
CA PHE A 68 8.77 -7.46 -4.47
C PHE A 68 8.54 -8.85 -3.85
N LEU A 69 9.36 -9.24 -2.89
CA LEU A 69 9.28 -10.57 -2.28
C LEU A 69 8.00 -10.80 -1.45
N PRO A 70 7.51 -9.84 -0.66
CA PRO A 70 6.33 -10.07 0.17
C PRO A 70 5.11 -10.55 -0.62
N VAL A 71 4.90 -9.98 -1.79
CA VAL A 71 3.82 -10.34 -2.71
C VAL A 71 3.94 -11.76 -3.22
N MET A 72 5.14 -12.13 -3.66
CA MET A 72 5.41 -13.46 -4.19
C MET A 72 5.18 -14.53 -3.12
N ILE A 73 5.69 -14.28 -1.91
CA ILE A 73 5.52 -15.19 -0.78
C ILE A 73 4.05 -15.32 -0.41
N ALA A 74 3.33 -14.21 -0.25
CA ALA A 74 1.91 -14.25 0.05
C ALA A 74 1.13 -15.09 -0.96
N ALA A 75 1.37 -14.91 -2.27
CA ALA A 75 0.69 -15.61 -3.35
C ALA A 75 0.86 -17.15 -3.31
N LEU A 76 1.93 -17.63 -2.70
CA LEU A 76 2.19 -19.06 -2.56
C LEU A 76 1.40 -19.71 -1.41
N TRP A 77 1.00 -18.93 -0.38
CA TRP A 77 0.39 -19.49 0.83
C TRP A 77 -1.08 -19.19 1.03
N TRP A 78 -1.65 -18.20 0.39
CA TRP A 78 -3.09 -17.94 0.55
C TRP A 78 -3.99 -18.81 -0.33
N SER A 79 -5.28 -18.78 -0.04
CA SER A 79 -6.29 -19.57 -0.75
C SER A 79 -6.96 -18.82 -1.90
N SER A 80 -6.94 -17.49 -1.87
CA SER A 80 -7.50 -16.67 -2.92
C SER A 80 -6.57 -16.64 -4.14
N ARG A 81 -7.15 -16.77 -5.33
CA ARG A 81 -6.40 -16.82 -6.58
C ARG A 81 -6.07 -15.44 -7.17
N GLN A 82 -6.83 -14.43 -6.79
CA GLN A 82 -6.75 -13.10 -7.40
C GLN A 82 -6.34 -12.00 -6.43
N LEU A 83 -6.23 -12.31 -5.15
CA LEU A 83 -5.81 -11.33 -4.16
C LEU A 83 -4.37 -10.86 -4.39
N ALA A 84 -4.13 -9.61 -4.07
CA ALA A 84 -2.85 -8.97 -4.23
C ALA A 84 -2.46 -8.22 -2.95
N THR A 85 -1.34 -8.64 -2.31
CA THR A 85 -0.75 -8.02 -1.11
C THR A 85 0.27 -6.98 -1.52
N TRP A 86 0.15 -5.75 -0.97
CA TRP A 86 1.01 -4.65 -1.34
C TRP A 86 0.97 -3.56 -0.27
N PRO A 87 1.86 -2.56 -0.32
CA PRO A 87 1.64 -1.31 0.39
C PRO A 87 0.27 -0.72 0.02
N VAL A 88 -0.47 -0.27 1.02
CA VAL A 88 -1.77 0.39 0.85
C VAL A 88 -1.79 1.73 1.57
N ALA A 89 -2.56 2.69 1.04
CA ALA A 89 -2.54 4.07 1.48
C ALA A 89 -2.74 4.24 2.99
N ILE A 90 -3.70 3.53 3.58
CA ILE A 90 -4.00 3.67 5.00
C ILE A 90 -2.89 3.08 5.89
N VAL A 91 -2.29 1.92 5.54
CA VAL A 91 -1.12 1.38 6.29
C VAL A 91 0.04 2.35 6.20
N SER A 92 0.26 2.93 5.03
CA SER A 92 1.31 3.92 4.82
C SER A 92 1.09 5.15 5.70
N LEU A 93 -0.15 5.66 5.78
CA LEU A 93 -0.51 6.75 6.69
C LEU A 93 -0.31 6.36 8.15
N LEU A 94 -0.80 5.19 8.57
CA LEU A 94 -0.63 4.72 9.95
C LEU A 94 0.85 4.51 10.30
N THR A 95 1.67 4.04 9.36
CA THR A 95 3.12 3.96 9.55
C THR A 95 3.71 5.34 9.77
N ALA A 96 3.36 6.34 8.93
CA ALA A 96 3.82 7.72 9.09
C ALA A 96 3.45 8.29 10.46
N THR A 97 2.17 8.28 10.82
CA THR A 97 1.69 8.84 12.09
C THR A 97 2.23 8.13 13.32
N SER A 98 2.53 6.83 13.22
CA SER A 98 3.12 6.06 14.30
C SER A 98 4.59 6.38 14.54
N LEU A 99 5.30 6.82 13.52
CA LEU A 99 6.72 7.12 13.56
C LEU A 99 7.01 8.61 13.78
N GLU A 100 6.03 9.49 13.62
CA GLU A 100 6.17 10.95 13.68
C GLU A 100 6.90 11.44 14.94
N GLY A 101 6.74 10.77 16.08
CA GLY A 101 7.39 11.14 17.34
C GLY A 101 8.64 10.32 17.72
N LEU A 102 9.07 9.36 16.90
CA LEU A 102 10.10 8.39 17.25
C LEU A 102 11.38 8.50 16.44
N ALA A 103 11.27 8.89 15.19
CA ALA A 103 12.39 8.93 14.27
C ALA A 103 13.10 10.28 14.36
N ILE A 104 14.18 10.30 15.11
CA ILE A 104 14.99 11.50 15.32
C ILE A 104 15.94 11.72 14.14
N ASP A 105 16.50 10.64 13.58
CA ASP A 105 17.45 10.70 12.46
C ASP A 105 16.85 10.08 11.18
N TRP A 106 16.54 10.93 10.25
CA TRP A 106 16.04 10.58 8.92
C TRP A 106 17.24 10.46 7.94
N PRO A 107 17.27 9.53 6.95
CA PRO A 107 16.20 8.58 6.56
C PRO A 107 16.39 7.15 7.07
N THR A 108 17.57 6.75 7.51
CA THR A 108 17.92 5.33 7.76
C THR A 108 17.19 4.74 8.96
N TRP A 109 17.13 5.48 10.08
CA TRP A 109 16.43 5.06 11.28
C TRP A 109 14.94 4.95 11.06
N TYR A 110 14.36 5.87 10.30
CA TYR A 110 12.95 5.88 9.99
C TYR A 110 12.52 4.62 9.22
N ALA A 111 13.26 4.23 8.19
CA ALA A 111 13.01 3.00 7.44
C ALA A 111 13.15 1.75 8.31
N MET A 112 14.11 1.73 9.23
CA MET A 112 14.29 0.63 10.18
C MET A 112 13.07 0.52 11.13
N TYR A 113 12.56 1.63 11.66
CA TYR A 113 11.36 1.60 12.50
C TYR A 113 10.10 1.18 11.72
N ALA A 114 9.97 1.57 10.46
CA ALA A 114 8.90 1.08 9.60
C ALA A 114 8.98 -0.44 9.37
N ALA A 115 10.20 -1.00 9.25
CA ALA A 115 10.42 -2.44 9.19
C ALA A 115 10.13 -3.14 10.54
N ILE A 116 10.37 -2.46 11.67
CA ILE A 116 10.00 -2.97 13.01
C ILE A 116 8.48 -3.04 13.16
N ILE A 117 7.72 -2.03 12.69
CA ILE A 117 6.25 -2.12 12.64
C ILE A 117 5.82 -3.36 11.83
N ALA A 118 6.41 -3.61 10.67
CA ALA A 118 6.10 -4.80 9.88
C ALA A 118 6.41 -6.10 10.64
N LEU A 119 7.49 -6.14 11.42
CA LEU A 119 7.87 -7.26 12.28
C LEU A 119 6.84 -7.47 13.40
N GLU A 120 6.38 -6.42 14.07
CA GLU A 120 5.36 -6.52 15.10
C GLU A 120 4.01 -6.95 14.53
N VAL A 121 3.60 -6.37 13.40
CA VAL A 121 2.39 -6.79 12.66
C VAL A 121 2.48 -8.28 12.33
N TRP A 122 3.62 -8.75 11.86
CA TRP A 122 3.85 -10.17 11.63
C TRP A 122 3.65 -11.00 12.90
N LEU A 123 4.28 -10.62 14.01
CA LEU A 123 4.17 -11.36 15.29
C LEU A 123 2.73 -11.41 15.79
N ILE A 124 2.00 -10.30 15.70
CA ILE A 124 0.59 -10.21 16.09
C ILE A 124 -0.27 -11.13 15.20
N GLN A 125 -0.12 -11.05 13.87
CA GLN A 125 -0.87 -11.87 12.93
C GLN A 125 -0.52 -13.36 13.08
N PHE A 126 0.73 -13.70 13.33
CA PHE A 126 1.15 -15.06 13.66
C PHE A 126 0.47 -15.57 14.95
N THR A 127 0.43 -14.73 15.99
CA THR A 127 -0.25 -15.03 17.26
C THR A 127 -1.76 -15.24 17.02
N MET A 128 -2.40 -14.37 16.25
CA MET A 128 -3.80 -14.51 15.87
C MET A 128 -4.06 -15.83 15.13
N TRP A 129 -3.16 -16.23 14.27
CA TRP A 129 -3.24 -17.51 13.57
C TRP A 129 -3.07 -18.71 14.53
N ALA A 130 -2.04 -18.69 15.37
CA ALA A 130 -1.70 -19.78 16.29
C ALA A 130 -2.84 -20.05 17.31
N PHE A 131 -3.46 -18.99 17.82
CA PHE A 131 -4.58 -19.07 18.77
C PHE A 131 -5.96 -19.09 18.10
N LYS A 132 -6.02 -19.19 16.75
CA LYS A 132 -7.27 -19.21 15.97
C LYS A 132 -8.16 -17.97 16.23
N MET A 133 -7.54 -16.84 16.53
CA MET A 133 -8.22 -15.57 16.86
C MET A 133 -8.81 -14.87 15.63
N TRP A 134 -8.67 -15.42 14.43
CA TRP A 134 -9.25 -14.89 13.19
C TRP A 134 -10.78 -14.72 13.28
N LYS A 135 -11.45 -15.44 14.20
CA LYS A 135 -12.88 -15.25 14.49
C LYS A 135 -13.19 -13.91 15.14
N LEU A 136 -12.23 -13.26 15.81
CA LEU A 136 -12.43 -11.95 16.45
C LEU A 136 -12.75 -10.86 15.42
N VAL A 137 -12.33 -11.03 14.20
CA VAL A 137 -12.61 -10.09 13.12
C VAL A 137 -14.11 -10.05 12.76
N ASP A 138 -14.84 -11.12 13.01
CA ASP A 138 -16.30 -11.14 12.79
C ASP A 138 -17.05 -10.19 13.77
N PHE A 139 -16.40 -9.74 14.86
CA PHE A 139 -16.95 -8.73 15.78
C PHE A 139 -16.78 -7.28 15.28
N LEU A 140 -15.86 -7.03 14.33
CA LEU A 140 -15.72 -5.71 13.74
C LEU A 140 -16.90 -5.45 12.79
N SER A 141 -17.74 -4.50 13.18
CA SER A 141 -18.90 -4.15 12.38
C SER A 141 -18.47 -3.48 11.06
N HIS A 142 -19.12 -3.81 9.98
CA HIS A 142 -18.86 -3.23 8.67
C HIS A 142 -18.94 -1.68 8.66
N PRO A 143 -19.90 -1.04 9.34
CA PRO A 143 -19.96 0.42 9.46
C PRO A 143 -18.67 1.03 10.02
N VAL A 144 -18.12 0.49 11.11
CA VAL A 144 -16.85 1.01 11.72
C VAL A 144 -15.71 1.00 10.71
N ILE A 145 -15.56 -0.09 9.94
CA ILE A 145 -14.51 -0.20 8.92
C ILE A 145 -14.70 0.86 7.82
N VAL A 146 -15.95 1.07 7.36
CA VAL A 146 -16.25 2.07 6.31
C VAL A 146 -15.95 3.48 6.80
N TRP A 147 -16.34 3.82 8.02
CA TRP A 147 -16.10 5.15 8.56
C TRP A 147 -14.63 5.42 8.79
N PHE A 148 -13.89 4.48 9.35
CA PHE A 148 -12.45 4.56 9.49
C PHE A 148 -11.77 4.76 8.13
N THR A 149 -12.18 3.99 7.11
CA THR A 149 -11.63 4.11 5.75
C THR A 149 -11.91 5.48 5.14
N ASN A 150 -13.11 6.04 5.36
CA ASN A 150 -13.47 7.37 4.87
C ASN A 150 -12.68 8.48 5.58
N ALA A 151 -12.53 8.39 6.91
CA ALA A 151 -11.71 9.35 7.68
C ALA A 151 -10.25 9.31 7.20
N ALA A 152 -9.67 8.13 7.11
CA ALA A 152 -8.32 7.95 6.60
C ALA A 152 -8.16 8.48 5.17
N ALA A 153 -9.16 8.29 4.30
CA ALA A 153 -9.13 8.82 2.94
C ALA A 153 -9.05 10.35 2.91
N ILE A 154 -9.78 11.05 3.78
CA ILE A 154 -9.74 12.51 3.89
C ILE A 154 -8.38 12.97 4.41
N VAL A 155 -7.84 12.33 5.46
CA VAL A 155 -6.52 12.66 6.01
C VAL A 155 -5.41 12.42 4.98
N ILE A 156 -5.46 11.30 4.23
CA ILE A 156 -4.51 11.01 3.16
C ILE A 156 -4.60 12.06 2.07
N TRP A 157 -5.82 12.46 1.68
CA TRP A 157 -6.02 13.49 0.67
C TRP A 157 -5.43 14.83 1.13
N ALA A 158 -5.71 15.22 2.37
CA ALA A 158 -5.17 16.45 2.95
C ALA A 158 -3.64 16.45 3.05
N SER A 159 -3.02 15.31 3.39
CA SER A 159 -1.56 15.18 3.47
C SER A 159 -0.83 15.38 2.13
N GLN A 160 -1.54 15.26 0.99
CA GLN A 160 -0.96 15.51 -0.32
C GLN A 160 -0.97 16.99 -0.72
N LEU A 161 -1.72 17.85 -0.02
CA LEU A 161 -1.80 19.29 -0.32
C LEU A 161 -0.42 19.97 -0.26
N ASN A 162 0.42 19.55 0.65
CA ASN A 162 1.78 20.05 0.77
C ASN A 162 2.60 19.84 -0.53
N LYS A 163 2.49 18.64 -1.14
CA LYS A 163 3.16 18.33 -2.41
C LYS A 163 2.54 19.02 -3.62
N LEU A 164 1.28 19.41 -3.50
CA LEU A 164 0.52 20.11 -4.52
C LEU A 164 1.02 21.52 -4.73
N PHE A 165 1.13 22.26 -3.64
CA PHE A 165 1.48 23.68 -3.71
C PHE A 165 2.99 23.90 -3.81
N TRP A 166 3.78 22.90 -3.47
CA TRP A 166 5.23 22.96 -3.43
C TRP A 166 5.73 24.35 -3.00
N ILE A 167 5.55 24.62 -1.75
CA ILE A 167 6.08 25.82 -1.12
C ILE A 167 7.59 25.65 -1.08
N SER A 168 8.35 26.56 -1.71
CA SER A 168 9.78 26.40 -1.92
C SER A 168 10.51 26.22 -0.58
N PHE A 169 11.21 25.10 -0.43
CA PHE A 169 11.86 24.64 0.79
C PHE A 169 12.84 25.64 1.41
N TRP A 170 13.40 26.54 0.62
CA TRP A 170 14.42 27.50 1.06
C TRP A 170 13.85 28.78 1.65
N GLN A 171 12.63 29.19 1.27
CA GLN A 171 11.94 30.33 1.89
C GLN A 171 11.19 29.90 3.14
N THR A 172 10.91 28.62 3.29
CA THR A 172 10.06 28.03 4.33
C THR A 172 10.79 27.61 5.61
N LEU A 173 12.08 27.94 5.78
CA LEU A 173 12.68 27.77 7.11
C LEU A 173 11.91 28.50 8.22
N SER A 174 11.21 29.60 7.88
CA SER A 174 10.29 30.28 8.80
C SER A 174 8.93 29.58 8.90
N THR A 175 8.43 28.95 7.84
CA THR A 175 7.12 28.27 7.79
C THR A 175 7.18 26.82 8.30
N TRP A 176 8.34 26.16 8.19
CA TRP A 176 8.53 24.83 8.80
C TRP A 176 8.31 24.87 10.32
N TRP A 177 8.78 25.90 10.99
CA TRP A 177 8.52 26.12 12.41
C TRP A 177 7.04 26.34 12.73
N ILE A 178 6.26 26.87 11.77
CA ILE A 178 4.81 27.06 11.93
C ILE A 178 4.09 25.73 11.72
N LEU A 179 4.53 24.90 10.75
CA LEU A 179 3.99 23.55 10.51
C LEU A 179 4.37 22.57 11.64
N GLU A 180 5.57 22.69 12.20
CA GLU A 180 6.05 21.86 13.31
C GLU A 180 5.38 22.21 14.65
N LYS A 181 4.81 23.42 14.77
CA LYS A 181 4.06 23.88 15.96
C LYS A 181 2.54 23.74 15.85
N ALA A 182 2.03 23.19 14.77
CA ALA A 182 0.60 22.95 14.66
C ALA A 182 0.21 21.76 15.53
N ASP A 183 -0.46 22.02 16.64
CA ASP A 183 -0.93 20.98 17.57
C ASP A 183 -2.04 20.11 16.97
N HIS A 184 -2.68 20.62 15.90
CA HIS A 184 -3.80 19.94 15.23
C HIS A 184 -3.69 19.95 13.71
N LYS A 185 -4.12 18.86 13.06
CA LYS A 185 -4.09 18.69 11.59
C LYS A 185 -4.87 19.78 10.82
N TYR A 186 -5.92 20.34 11.39
CA TYR A 186 -6.66 21.44 10.75
C TYR A 186 -5.85 22.75 10.70
N GLU A 187 -4.98 22.99 11.70
CA GLU A 187 -4.06 24.12 11.70
C GLU A 187 -2.96 23.94 10.65
N GLU A 188 -2.43 22.73 10.52
CA GLU A 188 -1.49 22.37 9.46
C GLU A 188 -2.08 22.67 8.07
N ILE A 189 -3.32 22.24 7.83
CA ILE A 189 -4.04 22.52 6.57
C ILE A 189 -4.23 24.03 6.37
N GLY A 190 -4.61 24.76 7.41
CA GLY A 190 -4.77 26.22 7.36
C GLY A 190 -3.45 26.92 7.00
N ASN A 191 -2.34 26.49 7.61
CA ASN A 191 -1.01 27.02 7.35
C ASN A 191 -0.55 26.72 5.90
N ILE A 192 -0.77 25.50 5.41
CA ILE A 192 -0.50 25.14 4.00
C ILE A 192 -1.32 26.01 3.04
N MET A 193 -2.60 26.18 3.32
CA MET A 193 -3.49 27.00 2.48
C MET A 193 -3.07 28.48 2.47
N SER A 194 -2.68 29.05 3.62
CA SER A 194 -2.21 30.44 3.67
C SER A 194 -0.87 30.63 2.94
N ALA A 195 0.07 29.70 3.12
CA ALA A 195 1.35 29.73 2.42
C ALA A 195 1.21 29.49 0.91
N SER A 196 0.21 28.72 0.49
CA SER A 196 -0.05 28.47 -0.93
C SER A 196 -0.45 29.72 -1.74
N LEU A 197 -0.98 30.74 -1.06
CA LEU A 197 -1.37 31.99 -1.72
C LEU A 197 -0.15 32.84 -2.15
N THR A 198 1.00 32.66 -1.50
CA THR A 198 2.21 33.47 -1.71
C THR A 198 3.32 32.75 -2.44
N ASP A 199 3.48 31.43 -2.20
CA ASP A 199 4.71 30.70 -2.55
C ASP A 199 4.48 29.44 -3.40
N THR A 200 3.39 29.36 -4.14
CA THR A 200 3.10 28.19 -4.98
C THR A 200 4.02 28.09 -6.20
N HIS A 201 4.73 26.95 -6.35
CA HIS A 201 5.47 26.66 -7.57
C HIS A 201 4.52 26.29 -8.72
N MET A 202 4.25 27.25 -9.60
CA MET A 202 3.21 27.18 -10.64
C MET A 202 3.36 25.94 -11.55
N LEU A 203 4.59 25.57 -11.92
CA LEU A 203 4.83 24.40 -12.79
C LEU A 203 4.43 23.08 -12.09
N THR A 204 4.72 22.95 -10.80
CA THR A 204 4.30 21.80 -9.99
C THR A 204 2.78 21.70 -9.91
N LEU A 205 2.10 22.84 -9.67
CA LEU A 205 0.65 22.89 -9.65
C LEU A 205 0.04 22.50 -11.00
N LEU A 206 0.59 22.97 -12.10
CA LEU A 206 0.14 22.61 -13.45
C LEU A 206 0.33 21.11 -13.72
N ILE A 207 1.48 20.54 -13.40
CA ILE A 207 1.74 19.10 -13.55
C ILE A 207 0.69 18.31 -12.75
N TRP A 208 0.40 18.71 -11.53
CA TRP A 208 -0.56 18.03 -10.68
C TRP A 208 -1.99 18.11 -11.26
N ILE A 209 -2.46 19.31 -11.66
CA ILE A 209 -3.78 19.49 -12.25
C ILE A 209 -3.94 18.64 -13.52
N TRP A 210 -2.97 18.73 -14.44
CA TRP A 210 -3.01 17.96 -15.67
C TRP A 210 -2.94 16.45 -15.42
N THR A 211 -2.16 16.03 -14.42
CA THR A 211 -2.11 14.62 -14.00
C THR A 211 -3.50 14.14 -13.60
N ILE A 212 -4.22 14.86 -12.73
CA ILE A 212 -5.58 14.48 -12.30
C ILE A 212 -6.55 14.46 -13.48
N LEU A 213 -6.54 15.50 -14.32
CA LEU A 213 -7.45 15.60 -15.46
C LEU A 213 -7.24 14.44 -16.44
N ILE A 214 -5.99 14.14 -16.77
CA ILE A 214 -5.66 13.03 -17.68
C ILE A 214 -6.01 11.68 -17.03
N LEU A 215 -5.72 11.49 -15.74
CA LEU A 215 -6.12 10.28 -15.03
C LEU A 215 -7.64 10.07 -15.04
N ALA A 216 -8.40 11.13 -14.76
CA ALA A 216 -9.87 11.07 -14.77
C ALA A 216 -10.41 10.79 -16.18
N TYR A 217 -9.85 11.43 -17.19
CA TYR A 217 -10.22 11.24 -18.60
C TYR A 217 -9.92 9.80 -19.06
N LEU A 218 -8.68 9.33 -18.90
CA LEU A 218 -8.27 7.99 -19.33
C LEU A 218 -9.07 6.90 -18.62
N LYS A 219 -9.31 7.05 -17.34
CA LYS A 219 -10.10 6.10 -16.55
C LYS A 219 -11.55 6.01 -17.02
N THR A 220 -12.14 7.13 -17.42
CA THR A 220 -13.54 7.17 -17.85
C THR A 220 -13.70 6.56 -19.26
N TYR A 221 -12.83 6.93 -20.19
CA TYR A 221 -12.99 6.59 -21.60
C TYR A 221 -12.19 5.35 -22.02
N PHE A 222 -11.07 5.03 -21.35
CA PHE A 222 -10.12 3.98 -21.76
C PHE A 222 -9.89 2.93 -20.68
N LYS A 223 -10.94 2.23 -20.27
CA LYS A 223 -10.93 1.25 -19.15
C LYS A 223 -9.93 0.10 -19.28
N LYS A 224 -9.47 -0.21 -20.51
CA LYS A 224 -8.53 -1.31 -20.78
C LYS A 224 -7.06 -0.91 -20.73
N ILE A 225 -6.76 0.39 -20.70
CA ILE A 225 -5.38 0.89 -20.67
C ILE A 225 -4.94 1.05 -19.22
N PRO A 226 -3.70 0.72 -18.86
CA PRO A 226 -3.14 0.99 -17.54
C PRO A 226 -2.86 2.50 -17.39
N TRP A 227 -3.92 3.28 -17.15
CA TRP A 227 -3.92 4.75 -17.17
C TRP A 227 -2.90 5.37 -16.19
N VAL A 228 -2.63 4.75 -15.03
CA VAL A 228 -1.60 5.22 -14.09
C VAL A 228 -0.22 5.19 -14.75
N LEU A 229 0.13 4.08 -15.43
CA LEU A 229 1.41 3.97 -16.11
C LEU A 229 1.55 5.00 -17.23
N VAL A 230 0.52 5.17 -18.06
CA VAL A 230 0.54 6.15 -19.17
C VAL A 230 0.83 7.54 -18.65
N VAL A 231 0.15 7.95 -17.58
CA VAL A 231 0.34 9.27 -16.97
C VAL A 231 1.72 9.41 -16.35
N VAL A 232 2.19 8.39 -15.64
CA VAL A 232 3.53 8.37 -15.03
C VAL A 232 4.61 8.50 -16.10
N VAL A 233 4.55 7.71 -17.17
CA VAL A 233 5.51 7.79 -18.28
C VAL A 233 5.45 9.15 -18.95
N LEU A 234 4.24 9.68 -19.23
CA LEU A 234 4.06 10.99 -19.87
C LEU A 234 4.72 12.10 -19.04
N PHE A 235 4.42 12.18 -17.75
CA PHE A 235 4.95 13.25 -16.90
C PHE A 235 6.43 13.04 -16.52
N THR A 236 6.92 11.81 -16.52
CA THR A 236 8.36 11.56 -16.38
C THR A 236 9.14 12.07 -17.58
N LEU A 237 8.67 11.77 -18.80
CA LEU A 237 9.27 12.27 -20.04
C LEU A 237 9.15 13.80 -20.15
N MET A 238 8.01 14.36 -19.76
CA MET A 238 7.82 15.82 -19.73
C MET A 238 8.76 16.49 -18.72
N SER A 239 8.91 15.92 -17.53
CA SER A 239 9.81 16.41 -16.48
C SER A 239 11.27 16.39 -16.94
N TRP A 240 11.68 15.31 -17.59
CA TRP A 240 13.01 15.19 -18.18
C TRP A 240 13.22 16.23 -19.29
N TYR A 241 12.27 16.38 -20.21
CA TYR A 241 12.38 17.33 -21.32
C TYR A 241 12.41 18.79 -20.88
N LEU A 242 11.62 19.16 -19.87
CA LEU A 242 11.53 20.51 -19.32
C LEU A 242 12.62 20.80 -18.29
N GLU A 243 13.52 19.88 -18.02
CA GLU A 243 14.52 20.00 -16.95
C GLU A 243 13.90 20.45 -15.62
N PHE A 244 12.78 19.82 -15.27
CA PHE A 244 11.91 20.22 -14.14
C PHE A 244 12.69 20.33 -12.82
N GLU A 245 13.68 19.48 -12.61
CA GLU A 245 14.58 19.51 -11.45
C GLU A 245 15.39 20.81 -11.39
N ASN A 246 15.89 21.29 -12.53
CA ASN A 246 16.64 22.55 -12.62
C ASN A 246 15.77 23.78 -12.35
N GLN A 247 14.45 23.63 -12.46
CA GLN A 247 13.45 24.64 -12.14
C GLN A 247 12.88 24.48 -10.72
N TRP A 248 13.61 23.85 -9.80
CA TRP A 248 13.23 23.60 -8.42
C TRP A 248 12.04 22.65 -8.25
N GLY A 249 11.68 21.89 -9.29
CA GLY A 249 10.64 20.87 -9.20
C GLY A 249 11.11 19.60 -8.48
N MET A 250 10.31 19.06 -7.58
CA MET A 250 10.64 17.81 -6.90
C MET A 250 10.42 16.58 -7.76
N VAL A 251 11.47 15.80 -7.91
CA VAL A 251 11.47 14.46 -8.53
C VAL A 251 11.72 13.36 -7.50
N VAL A 252 11.61 12.11 -7.91
CA VAL A 252 11.79 10.95 -7.01
C VAL A 252 13.24 10.75 -6.59
N TRP A 253 14.21 11.36 -7.29
CA TRP A 253 15.66 11.22 -7.07
C TRP A 253 16.18 9.80 -7.37
N SER A 254 17.45 9.55 -7.00
CA SER A 254 18.09 8.28 -7.29
C SER A 254 17.48 7.12 -6.51
N ILE A 255 17.06 6.09 -7.23
CA ILE A 255 16.62 4.83 -6.66
C ILE A 255 17.82 3.86 -6.72
N PRO A 256 18.17 3.18 -5.62
CA PRO A 256 19.22 2.16 -5.62
C PRO A 256 18.97 1.10 -6.69
N LYS A 257 20.04 0.73 -7.44
CA LYS A 257 19.95 -0.26 -8.54
C LYS A 257 20.18 -1.69 -8.05
N TRP A 258 19.68 -2.01 -6.86
CA TRP A 258 19.84 -3.35 -6.27
C TRP A 258 18.53 -3.86 -5.72
N LEU A 259 18.51 -5.17 -5.56
CA LEU A 259 17.49 -5.81 -4.75
C LEU A 259 17.74 -5.44 -3.27
N PRO A 260 16.67 -5.35 -2.45
CA PRO A 260 16.84 -5.08 -1.02
C PRO A 260 17.72 -6.12 -0.35
N ASP A 261 18.58 -5.66 0.54
CA ASP A 261 19.37 -6.53 1.40
C ASP A 261 18.48 -7.17 2.47
N PHE A 262 18.78 -8.42 2.82
CA PHE A 262 18.12 -9.08 3.94
C PHE A 262 18.77 -8.62 5.24
N THR A 263 18.06 -7.76 5.96
CA THR A 263 18.52 -7.22 7.24
C THR A 263 17.47 -7.48 8.32
N PHE A 264 17.92 -7.91 9.49
CA PHE A 264 17.02 -8.06 10.62
C PHE A 264 16.90 -6.71 11.34
N PRO A 265 15.71 -6.08 11.40
CA PRO A 265 15.58 -4.68 11.79
C PRO A 265 15.99 -4.39 13.25
N LEU A 266 16.05 -5.40 14.12
CA LEU A 266 16.48 -5.24 15.51
C LEU A 266 18.00 -5.49 15.72
N ALA A 267 18.74 -5.89 14.67
CA ALA A 267 20.14 -6.31 14.82
C ALA A 267 21.10 -5.19 15.24
N SER A 268 20.76 -3.93 14.93
CA SER A 268 21.57 -2.76 15.27
C SER A 268 21.22 -2.10 16.61
N LEU A 269 20.15 -2.56 17.28
CA LEU A 269 19.65 -1.96 18.51
C LEU A 269 20.14 -2.70 19.75
N SER A 270 20.42 -1.97 20.81
CA SER A 270 20.65 -2.51 22.14
C SER A 270 19.36 -3.08 22.74
N TRP A 271 19.47 -3.96 23.74
CA TRP A 271 18.31 -4.57 24.38
C TRP A 271 17.35 -3.57 25.04
N ALA A 272 17.88 -2.46 25.54
CA ALA A 272 17.07 -1.39 26.12
C ALA A 272 16.26 -0.64 25.04
N GLU A 273 16.90 -0.31 23.92
CA GLU A 273 16.25 0.34 22.77
C GLU A 273 15.19 -0.58 22.13
N ILE A 274 15.48 -1.86 21.98
CA ILE A 274 14.50 -2.85 21.48
C ILE A 274 13.23 -2.80 22.33
N LYS A 275 13.36 -2.87 23.66
CA LYS A 275 12.22 -2.86 24.57
C LYS A 275 11.41 -1.54 24.46
N GLU A 276 12.10 -0.42 24.37
CA GLU A 276 11.47 0.89 24.25
C GLU A 276 10.68 1.00 22.93
N VAL A 277 11.32 0.68 21.81
CA VAL A 277 10.72 0.78 20.49
C VAL A 277 9.52 -0.15 20.34
N LEU A 278 9.67 -1.43 20.73
CA LEU A 278 8.56 -2.39 20.69
C LEU A 278 7.37 -1.93 21.53
N ASN A 279 7.60 -1.38 22.74
CA ASN A 279 6.50 -0.87 23.56
C ASN A 279 5.78 0.33 22.91
N LYS A 280 6.52 1.23 22.27
CA LYS A 280 5.95 2.40 21.60
C LYS A 280 5.17 2.03 20.34
N LEU A 281 5.64 1.04 19.57
CA LEU A 281 5.04 0.64 18.31
C LEU A 281 3.96 -0.45 18.46
N MET A 282 3.84 -1.10 19.61
CA MET A 282 2.88 -2.20 19.84
C MET A 282 1.43 -1.81 19.53
N LEU A 283 0.96 -0.65 19.99
CA LEU A 283 -0.43 -0.22 19.76
C LEU A 283 -0.70 0.10 18.28
N PRO A 284 0.14 0.87 17.57
CA PRO A 284 0.05 1.02 16.12
C PRO A 284 0.07 -0.30 15.37
N ALA A 285 1.01 -1.19 15.68
CA ALA A 285 1.13 -2.49 15.03
C ALA A 285 -0.11 -3.36 15.26
N LEU A 286 -0.68 -3.35 16.47
CA LEU A 286 -1.94 -4.03 16.79
C LEU A 286 -3.10 -3.48 15.95
N THR A 287 -3.21 -2.17 15.86
CA THR A 287 -4.23 -1.48 15.05
C THR A 287 -4.10 -1.89 13.57
N ILE A 288 -2.90 -1.82 13.01
CA ILE A 288 -2.62 -2.26 11.64
C ILE A 288 -2.98 -3.74 11.47
N ALA A 289 -2.56 -4.63 12.35
CA ALA A 289 -2.77 -6.06 12.23
C ALA A 289 -4.26 -6.45 12.21
N ILE A 290 -5.06 -5.87 13.10
CA ILE A 290 -6.48 -6.19 13.26
C ILE A 290 -7.32 -5.58 12.15
N LEU A 291 -7.21 -4.27 11.93
CA LEU A 291 -8.02 -3.55 10.93
C LEU A 291 -7.77 -4.12 9.53
N TRP A 292 -6.51 -4.41 9.25
CA TRP A 292 -6.15 -4.92 7.93
C TRP A 292 -6.57 -6.34 7.69
N PHE A 293 -6.49 -7.18 8.69
CA PHE A 293 -7.00 -8.53 8.54
C PHE A 293 -8.54 -8.52 8.32
N ALA A 294 -9.26 -7.63 8.98
CA ALA A 294 -10.70 -7.46 8.79
C ALA A 294 -11.05 -7.01 7.37
N GLU A 295 -10.34 -6.00 6.86
CA GLU A 295 -10.52 -5.54 5.48
C GLU A 295 -10.17 -6.65 4.48
N ALA A 296 -9.05 -7.31 4.69
CA ALA A 296 -8.58 -8.42 3.89
C ALA A 296 -9.61 -9.54 3.71
N ILE A 297 -10.21 -10.00 4.81
CA ILE A 297 -11.25 -11.03 4.78
C ILE A 297 -12.50 -10.54 4.07
N SER A 298 -12.89 -9.27 4.27
CA SER A 298 -14.05 -8.69 3.60
C SER A 298 -13.83 -8.66 2.08
N VAL A 299 -12.65 -8.26 1.62
CA VAL A 299 -12.27 -8.27 0.20
C VAL A 299 -12.25 -9.70 -0.34
N ALA A 300 -11.62 -10.63 0.40
CA ALA A 300 -11.55 -12.03 -0.01
C ALA A 300 -12.95 -12.64 -0.17
N LYS A 301 -13.86 -12.41 0.78
CA LYS A 301 -15.26 -12.85 0.70
C LYS A 301 -15.97 -12.25 -0.53
N ALA A 302 -15.78 -10.95 -0.80
CA ALA A 302 -16.36 -10.29 -1.97
C ALA A 302 -15.82 -10.85 -3.29
N MET A 303 -14.53 -11.12 -3.39
CA MET A 303 -13.93 -11.73 -4.58
C MET A 303 -14.34 -13.20 -4.75
N ALA A 304 -14.45 -13.96 -3.65
CA ALA A 304 -14.90 -15.34 -3.66
C ALA A 304 -16.33 -15.48 -4.20
N SER A 305 -17.23 -14.56 -3.85
CA SER A 305 -18.59 -14.54 -4.37
C SER A 305 -18.66 -14.36 -5.90
N GLN A 306 -17.70 -13.61 -6.47
CA GLN A 306 -17.60 -13.38 -7.91
C GLN A 306 -16.89 -14.53 -8.64
N SER A 307 -15.79 -15.04 -8.06
CA SER A 307 -14.97 -16.09 -8.66
C SER A 307 -15.47 -17.52 -8.42
N LYS A 308 -16.46 -17.69 -7.52
CA LYS A 308 -17.02 -18.98 -7.06
C LYS A 308 -15.95 -19.94 -6.46
N HIS A 309 -14.83 -19.42 -5.98
CA HIS A 309 -13.81 -20.18 -5.26
C HIS A 309 -13.99 -20.07 -3.76
N ALA A 310 -13.88 -21.19 -3.07
CA ALA A 310 -13.91 -21.20 -1.60
C ALA A 310 -12.61 -20.60 -1.04
N ILE A 311 -12.76 -19.65 -0.13
CA ILE A 311 -11.63 -19.07 0.59
C ILE A 311 -11.57 -19.59 2.03
N SER A 312 -10.37 -19.58 2.60
CA SER A 312 -10.12 -19.95 3.98
C SER A 312 -9.46 -18.78 4.72
N ALA A 313 -10.18 -18.18 5.67
CA ALA A 313 -9.64 -17.08 6.48
C ALA A 313 -8.30 -17.43 7.14
N ASN A 314 -8.13 -18.69 7.54
CA ASN A 314 -6.88 -19.18 8.12
C ASN A 314 -5.71 -19.16 7.11
N LYS A 315 -5.92 -19.60 5.86
CA LYS A 315 -4.89 -19.56 4.81
C LYS A 315 -4.57 -18.11 4.41
N GLU A 316 -5.57 -17.25 4.36
CA GLU A 316 -5.39 -15.83 4.08
C GLU A 316 -4.52 -15.16 5.16
N LEU A 317 -4.77 -15.47 6.43
CA LEU A 317 -3.94 -14.97 7.53
C LEU A 317 -2.50 -15.48 7.44
N ILE A 318 -2.29 -16.74 7.03
CA ILE A 318 -0.93 -17.30 6.80
C ILE A 318 -0.21 -16.49 5.72
N GLY A 319 -0.83 -16.26 4.58
CA GLY A 319 -0.21 -15.48 3.50
C GLY A 319 0.15 -14.06 3.93
N GLN A 320 -0.69 -13.44 4.75
CA GLN A 320 -0.47 -12.08 5.20
C GLN A 320 0.64 -11.95 6.24
N TRP A 321 0.69 -12.83 7.26
CA TRP A 321 1.77 -12.79 8.23
C TRP A 321 3.12 -13.15 7.60
N LEU A 322 3.16 -14.09 6.65
CA LEU A 322 4.37 -14.39 5.89
C LEU A 322 4.83 -13.19 5.04
N ALA A 323 3.91 -12.47 4.40
CA ALA A 323 4.24 -11.26 3.67
C ALA A 323 4.89 -10.20 4.57
N ASN A 324 4.31 -9.94 5.75
CA ASN A 324 4.85 -8.96 6.70
C ASN A 324 6.18 -9.43 7.31
N MET A 325 6.35 -10.73 7.56
CA MET A 325 7.63 -11.30 7.97
C MET A 325 8.72 -11.02 6.93
N VAL A 326 8.44 -11.32 5.67
CA VAL A 326 9.41 -11.08 4.58
C VAL A 326 9.63 -9.58 4.38
N SER A 327 8.58 -8.76 4.47
CA SER A 327 8.69 -7.30 4.35
C SER A 327 9.62 -6.71 5.42
N SER A 328 9.52 -7.18 6.66
CA SER A 328 10.35 -6.70 7.76
C SER A 328 11.84 -6.96 7.58
N VAL A 329 12.22 -8.09 6.95
CA VAL A 329 13.63 -8.45 6.72
C VAL A 329 14.14 -8.02 5.35
N ASN A 330 13.25 -7.64 4.44
CA ASN A 330 13.54 -7.20 3.07
C ASN A 330 13.55 -5.66 2.97
N GLN A 331 13.83 -4.97 4.06
CA GLN A 331 13.81 -3.50 4.15
C GLN A 331 12.48 -2.86 3.66
N GLY A 332 11.40 -3.62 3.66
CA GLY A 332 10.07 -3.13 3.38
C GLY A 332 9.39 -2.60 4.64
N TYR A 333 8.16 -2.15 4.49
CA TYR A 333 7.30 -1.78 5.60
C TYR A 333 5.99 -2.58 5.55
N ALA A 334 5.10 -2.39 6.54
CA ALA A 334 3.89 -3.18 6.65
C ALA A 334 3.06 -3.14 5.37
N ALA A 335 2.72 -4.33 4.86
CA ALA A 335 1.94 -4.51 3.65
C ALA A 335 0.60 -5.19 3.96
N SER A 336 -0.40 -4.89 3.15
CA SER A 336 -1.73 -5.47 3.25
C SER A 336 -2.35 -5.71 1.88
N TRP A 337 -3.57 -6.16 1.84
CA TRP A 337 -4.29 -6.42 0.61
C TRP A 337 -4.90 -5.15 0.06
N SER A 338 -4.93 -5.08 -1.26
CA SER A 338 -5.55 -3.97 -1.95
C SER A 338 -6.77 -4.45 -2.72
N PHE A 339 -7.93 -3.89 -2.37
CA PHE A 339 -9.18 -4.14 -3.11
C PHE A 339 -9.04 -3.75 -4.58
N SER A 340 -8.56 -2.54 -4.85
CA SER A 340 -8.48 -2.00 -6.22
C SER A 340 -7.56 -2.83 -7.12
N ARG A 341 -6.43 -3.27 -6.60
CA ARG A 341 -5.46 -4.09 -7.37
C ARG A 341 -5.91 -5.54 -7.52
N SER A 342 -6.56 -6.10 -6.51
CA SER A 342 -7.21 -7.42 -6.63
C SER A 342 -8.31 -7.38 -7.67
N ALA A 343 -9.09 -6.30 -7.74
CA ALA A 343 -10.09 -6.10 -8.78
C ALA A 343 -9.45 -5.95 -10.18
N VAL A 344 -8.32 -5.24 -10.30
CA VAL A 344 -7.56 -5.17 -11.56
C VAL A 344 -7.05 -6.55 -11.97
N ASN A 345 -6.47 -7.31 -11.04
CA ASN A 345 -5.98 -8.66 -11.28
C ASN A 345 -7.11 -9.57 -11.79
N PHE A 346 -8.26 -9.55 -11.11
CA PHE A 346 -9.45 -10.29 -11.51
C PHE A 346 -9.97 -9.86 -12.88
N SER A 347 -10.16 -8.55 -13.11
CA SER A 347 -10.70 -8.03 -14.38
C SER A 347 -9.74 -8.22 -15.56
N SER A 348 -8.44 -8.34 -15.31
CA SER A 348 -7.43 -8.68 -16.30
C SER A 348 -7.37 -10.18 -16.63
N GLY A 349 -8.21 -11.00 -15.98
CA GLY A 349 -8.39 -12.40 -16.28
C GLY A 349 -7.49 -13.36 -15.51
N ALA A 350 -6.91 -12.95 -14.37
CA ALA A 350 -6.11 -13.82 -13.53
C ALA A 350 -6.87 -15.10 -13.15
N LYS A 351 -6.23 -16.24 -13.35
CA LYS A 351 -6.77 -17.57 -13.06
C LYS A 351 -6.20 -18.15 -11.78
N THR A 352 -4.93 -17.87 -11.49
CA THR A 352 -4.22 -18.43 -10.32
C THR A 352 -3.40 -17.37 -9.61
N GLY A 353 -2.84 -17.74 -8.42
CA GLY A 353 -1.92 -16.86 -7.67
C GLY A 353 -0.60 -16.58 -8.42
N PHE A 354 -0.32 -17.27 -9.52
CA PHE A 354 0.86 -17.03 -10.34
C PHE A 354 0.89 -15.61 -10.93
N SER A 355 -0.25 -15.01 -11.21
CA SER A 355 -0.33 -13.61 -11.63
C SER A 355 0.35 -12.65 -10.64
N SER A 356 0.19 -12.85 -9.34
CA SER A 356 0.86 -12.05 -8.30
C SER A 356 2.37 -12.35 -8.22
N VAL A 357 2.79 -13.59 -8.47
CA VAL A 357 4.22 -13.93 -8.59
C VAL A 357 4.84 -13.20 -9.79
N VAL A 358 4.16 -13.18 -10.94
CA VAL A 358 4.60 -12.42 -12.12
C VAL A 358 4.74 -10.93 -11.81
N SER A 359 3.78 -10.35 -11.09
CA SER A 359 3.86 -8.95 -10.69
C SER A 359 5.07 -8.66 -9.81
N GLY A 360 5.35 -9.51 -8.81
CA GLY A 360 6.54 -9.38 -7.96
C GLY A 360 7.85 -9.48 -8.75
N VAL A 361 7.95 -10.45 -9.67
CA VAL A 361 9.12 -10.58 -10.55
C VAL A 361 9.35 -9.33 -11.41
N LEU A 362 8.28 -8.73 -11.95
CA LEU A 362 8.38 -7.49 -12.72
C LEU A 362 8.81 -6.31 -11.87
N VAL A 363 8.41 -6.23 -10.59
CA VAL A 363 8.95 -5.24 -9.64
C VAL A 363 10.44 -5.48 -9.41
N GLY A 364 10.88 -6.72 -9.24
CA GLY A 364 12.31 -7.06 -9.14
C GLY A 364 13.11 -6.65 -10.39
N ILE A 365 12.57 -6.89 -11.58
CA ILE A 365 13.17 -6.42 -12.83
C ILE A 365 13.24 -4.89 -12.88
N THR A 366 12.22 -4.21 -12.40
CA THR A 366 12.21 -2.74 -12.32
C THR A 366 13.30 -2.23 -11.37
N LEU A 367 13.48 -2.84 -10.22
CA LEU A 367 14.54 -2.49 -9.27
C LEU A 367 15.94 -2.66 -9.88
N LEU A 368 16.15 -3.70 -10.68
CA LEU A 368 17.47 -3.98 -11.26
C LEU A 368 17.79 -3.12 -12.49
N PHE A 369 16.80 -2.84 -13.34
CA PHE A 369 17.06 -2.31 -14.67
C PHE A 369 16.33 -0.99 -14.99
N LEU A 370 15.15 -0.74 -14.41
CA LEU A 370 14.30 0.38 -14.81
C LEU A 370 14.32 1.56 -13.83
N THR A 371 15.07 1.46 -12.74
CA THR A 371 15.18 2.55 -11.73
C THR A 371 15.67 3.88 -12.32
N PRO A 372 16.61 3.92 -13.30
CA PRO A 372 17.02 5.19 -13.88
C PRO A 372 15.89 5.92 -14.62
N LEU A 373 14.92 5.18 -15.16
CA LEU A 373 13.76 5.77 -15.84
C LEU A 373 12.80 6.47 -14.87
N LEU A 374 12.82 6.07 -13.60
CA LEU A 374 11.95 6.61 -12.56
C LEU A 374 12.56 7.84 -11.86
N TYR A 375 13.83 8.17 -12.12
CA TYR A 375 14.53 9.30 -11.51
C TYR A 375 13.77 10.62 -11.69
N HIS A 376 13.40 10.96 -12.94
CA HIS A 376 12.74 12.21 -13.28
C HIS A 376 11.23 12.24 -13.01
N LEU A 377 10.68 11.23 -12.33
CA LEU A 377 9.26 11.17 -12.02
C LEU A 377 8.89 12.28 -11.02
N PRO A 378 7.98 13.23 -11.38
CA PRO A 378 7.60 14.30 -10.46
C PRO A 378 6.85 13.78 -9.24
N GLN A 379 7.18 14.27 -8.05
CA GLN A 379 6.44 13.93 -6.83
C GLN A 379 4.98 14.40 -6.89
N ALA A 380 4.70 15.50 -7.58
CA ALA A 380 3.35 15.97 -7.86
C ALA A 380 2.50 14.94 -8.61
N THR A 381 3.10 14.21 -9.57
CA THR A 381 2.42 13.12 -10.28
C THR A 381 2.08 11.97 -9.33
N LEU A 382 2.99 11.59 -8.44
CA LEU A 382 2.71 10.56 -7.43
C LEU A 382 1.62 11.00 -6.45
N ALA A 383 1.64 12.26 -6.01
CA ALA A 383 0.58 12.83 -5.16
C ALA A 383 -0.78 12.79 -5.85
N ALA A 384 -0.86 13.17 -7.13
CA ALA A 384 -2.08 13.07 -7.92
C ALA A 384 -2.60 11.63 -8.04
N VAL A 385 -1.70 10.66 -8.26
CA VAL A 385 -2.06 9.23 -8.29
C VAL A 385 -2.65 8.78 -6.94
N ILE A 386 -2.05 9.20 -5.81
CA ILE A 386 -2.60 8.91 -4.47
C ILE A 386 -3.99 9.52 -4.33
N MET A 387 -4.14 10.81 -4.62
CA MET A 387 -5.42 11.52 -4.44
C MET A 387 -6.54 10.88 -5.27
N VAL A 388 -6.27 10.52 -6.52
CA VAL A 388 -7.24 9.81 -7.36
C VAL A 388 -7.52 8.41 -6.84
N ALA A 389 -6.52 7.67 -6.36
CA ALA A 389 -6.73 6.34 -5.79
C ALA A 389 -7.57 6.38 -4.51
N VAL A 390 -7.30 7.34 -3.64
CA VAL A 390 -7.95 7.50 -2.33
C VAL A 390 -9.37 8.06 -2.45
N ALA A 391 -9.64 8.94 -3.42
CA ALA A 391 -11.00 9.44 -3.68
C ALA A 391 -12.03 8.31 -3.90
N TRP A 392 -11.58 7.13 -4.37
CA TRP A 392 -12.42 5.95 -4.57
C TRP A 392 -12.66 5.13 -3.29
N LEU A 393 -11.90 5.37 -2.24
CA LEU A 393 -12.11 4.73 -0.94
C LEU A 393 -13.30 5.37 -0.21
N VAL A 394 -13.62 6.62 -0.51
CA VAL A 394 -14.74 7.35 0.10
C VAL A 394 -16.06 6.76 -0.39
N LYS A 395 -16.78 6.12 0.53
CA LYS A 395 -18.11 5.54 0.29
C LYS A 395 -19.15 6.36 1.02
N ILE A 396 -19.95 7.13 0.27
CA ILE A 396 -21.01 7.99 0.84
C ILE A 396 -22.29 7.19 1.13
N ASP A 397 -22.62 6.19 0.30
CA ASP A 397 -23.87 5.42 0.44
C ASP A 397 -24.04 4.74 1.80
N PRO A 398 -23.03 4.06 2.39
CA PRO A 398 -23.15 3.48 3.73
C PRO A 398 -23.40 4.52 4.82
N ILE A 399 -22.85 5.74 4.67
CA ILE A 399 -23.05 6.86 5.59
C ILE A 399 -24.53 7.28 5.59
N ILE A 400 -25.10 7.46 4.38
CA ILE A 400 -26.50 7.84 4.20
C ILE A 400 -27.43 6.72 4.71
N GLN A 401 -27.05 5.46 4.49
CA GLN A 401 -27.84 4.32 4.98
C GLN A 401 -27.81 4.22 6.51
N ALA A 402 -26.64 4.38 7.15
CA ALA A 402 -26.54 4.37 8.61
C ALA A 402 -27.41 5.46 9.26
N TRP A 403 -27.42 6.68 8.70
CA TRP A 403 -28.29 7.75 9.14
C TRP A 403 -29.79 7.38 9.08
N LYS A 404 -30.19 6.67 8.02
CA LYS A 404 -31.61 6.31 7.80
C LYS A 404 -32.09 5.12 8.62
N VAL A 405 -31.20 4.18 8.98
CA VAL A 405 -31.57 2.89 9.55
C VAL A 405 -31.32 2.83 11.05
N GLN A 406 -30.18 3.31 11.55
CA GLN A 406 -29.81 3.26 12.96
C GLN A 406 -28.96 4.47 13.36
N ILE A 407 -29.60 5.40 14.06
CA ILE A 407 -28.92 6.63 14.53
C ILE A 407 -27.74 6.33 15.47
N HIS A 408 -27.77 5.19 16.18
CA HIS A 408 -26.68 4.77 17.06
C HIS A 408 -25.43 4.43 16.28
N ASP A 409 -25.55 3.74 15.15
CA ASP A 409 -24.42 3.43 14.26
C ASP A 409 -23.84 4.70 13.66
N TRP A 410 -24.67 5.70 13.38
CA TRP A 410 -24.23 7.00 12.91
C TRP A 410 -23.45 7.76 14.00
N VAL A 411 -23.93 7.77 15.26
CA VAL A 411 -23.23 8.41 16.38
C VAL A 411 -21.87 7.76 16.61
N ILE A 412 -21.80 6.41 16.62
CA ILE A 412 -20.52 5.67 16.74
C ILE A 412 -19.59 6.05 15.58
N ALA A 413 -20.14 6.13 14.39
CA ALA A 413 -19.41 6.48 13.19
C ALA A 413 -18.81 7.90 13.28
N VAL A 414 -19.58 8.88 13.74
CA VAL A 414 -19.11 10.27 13.94
C VAL A 414 -18.01 10.30 15.00
N VAL A 415 -18.17 9.61 16.14
CA VAL A 415 -17.15 9.53 17.19
C VAL A 415 -15.85 8.87 16.71
N VAL A 416 -15.93 7.90 15.81
CA VAL A 416 -14.74 7.26 15.21
C VAL A 416 -14.07 8.15 14.16
N PHE A 417 -14.83 9.07 13.56
CA PHE A 417 -14.31 9.99 12.54
C PHE A 417 -13.53 11.16 13.17
N PHE A 418 -13.94 11.68 14.31
CA PHE A 418 -13.31 12.77 15.05
C PHE A 418 -12.44 12.24 16.21
#